data_41dcf2287fc6baca31d564f9e415b439
#
_entry.id   41dcf2287fc6baca31d564f9e415b439
#
_cell.length_a   1.000
_cell.length_b   1.000
_cell.length_c   1.000
_cell.angle_alpha   90.00
_cell.angle_beta   90.00
_cell.angle_gamma   90.00
#
_symmetry.space_group_name_H-M   'P 1'
#
loop_
_entity.id
_entity.type
_entity.pdbx_description
1 polymer ?
#
loop_
_entity_poly.entity_id
_entity_poly.type
_entity_poly.pdbx_seq_one_letter_code
_entity_poly.pdbx_strand_id
1 'polypeptide(L)'
;MKKILLTFFSIGCIACTPIKQSTIDTTLQTKVDSILQNKMSEINAISGQAIIMDMTGNIKAMVGNGKKQPSSLMRPISLHKALETGKVHLSDTVDTEEGIAIINGDTIKDHNWHRGGYGKITLKQGLACNSSIAVAKATQMAGVEAIDSLVTPLEMLKLFNSIIKNDSLKSALRYYITDGLGKQASSDKVEVAGFSGRSTISVDNSEKPEYAVEFIGYFPANEPKYSIIVSMNKKGLPASGGLMAGSVFKDIVDCMAAK
;
A
#
# COMPACT_ATOMS: atom_id res chain seq x y z
N MET A 1 -7.26 -51.83 -59.84
CA MET A 1 -6.64 -50.49 -59.75
C MET A 1 -6.98 -49.92 -58.39
N LYS A 2 -6.04 -49.98 -57.44
CA LYS A 2 -6.20 -49.37 -56.06
C LYS A 2 -5.64 -47.95 -56.10
N LYS A 3 -6.48 -46.94 -55.80
CA LYS A 3 -6.04 -45.56 -55.63
C LYS A 3 -5.47 -45.38 -54.23
N ILE A 4 -4.19 -45.00 -54.14
CA ILE A 4 -3.53 -44.61 -52.89
C ILE A 4 -3.86 -43.14 -52.62
N LEU A 5 -4.49 -42.89 -51.50
CA LEU A 5 -4.80 -41.53 -51.03
C LEU A 5 -3.62 -41.05 -50.14
N LEU A 6 -2.84 -40.08 -50.66
CA LEU A 6 -1.79 -39.40 -49.87
C LEU A 6 -2.44 -38.37 -48.99
N THR A 7 -2.37 -38.59 -47.67
CA THR A 7 -2.75 -37.61 -46.67
C THR A 7 -1.55 -36.71 -46.38
N PHE A 8 -1.67 -35.44 -46.72
CA PHE A 8 -0.69 -34.39 -46.33
C PHE A 8 -0.88 -34.08 -44.84
N PHE A 9 0.14 -34.41 -44.04
CA PHE A 9 0.26 -33.93 -42.68
C PHE A 9 0.78 -32.49 -42.70
N SER A 10 -0.07 -31.51 -42.40
CA SER A 10 0.33 -30.11 -42.17
C SER A 10 1.05 -30.02 -40.84
N ILE A 11 2.34 -29.77 -40.85
CA ILE A 11 3.12 -29.44 -39.65
C ILE A 11 2.67 -28.05 -39.22
N GLY A 12 1.87 -28.01 -38.15
CA GLY A 12 1.45 -26.78 -37.49
C GLY A 12 2.70 -26.04 -36.95
N CYS A 13 2.97 -24.83 -37.43
CA CYS A 13 3.91 -23.90 -36.81
C CYS A 13 3.51 -23.70 -35.34
N ILE A 14 4.33 -24.19 -34.42
CA ILE A 14 4.25 -23.82 -33.01
C ILE A 14 4.58 -22.32 -32.97
N ALA A 15 3.54 -21.50 -32.78
CA ALA A 15 3.71 -20.08 -32.53
C ALA A 15 4.59 -19.92 -31.27
N CYS A 16 5.83 -19.47 -31.45
CA CYS A 16 6.66 -19.00 -30.36
C CYS A 16 5.93 -17.84 -29.69
N THR A 17 5.33 -18.10 -28.53
CA THR A 17 4.90 -17.02 -27.64
C THR A 17 6.15 -16.21 -27.26
N PRO A 18 6.17 -14.89 -27.51
CA PRO A 18 7.33 -14.10 -27.17
C PRO A 18 7.58 -14.19 -25.67
N ILE A 19 8.80 -14.58 -25.28
CA ILE A 19 9.24 -14.56 -23.89
C ILE A 19 9.08 -13.12 -23.43
N LYS A 20 8.20 -12.88 -22.46
CA LYS A 20 7.95 -11.54 -21.91
C LYS A 20 9.29 -11.04 -21.33
N GLN A 21 9.90 -10.08 -22.01
CA GLN A 21 11.19 -9.51 -21.59
C GLN A 21 11.07 -9.00 -20.17
N SER A 22 12.03 -9.33 -19.30
CA SER A 22 12.07 -8.81 -17.93
C SER A 22 12.04 -7.28 -17.95
N THR A 23 11.13 -6.68 -17.18
CA THR A 23 11.00 -5.22 -17.07
C THR A 23 11.80 -4.65 -15.91
N ILE A 24 12.54 -5.53 -15.18
CA ILE A 24 13.36 -5.17 -14.02
C ILE A 24 14.62 -4.43 -14.50
N ASP A 25 14.84 -3.26 -13.91
CA ASP A 25 16.10 -2.51 -14.02
C ASP A 25 17.08 -3.08 -12.96
N THR A 26 18.09 -3.79 -13.38
CA THR A 26 19.05 -4.48 -12.50
C THR A 26 19.84 -3.51 -11.61
N THR A 27 20.16 -2.31 -12.11
CA THR A 27 20.83 -1.27 -11.32
C THR A 27 19.91 -0.75 -10.23
N LEU A 28 18.66 -0.48 -10.56
CA LEU A 28 17.64 -0.06 -9.58
C LEU A 28 17.38 -1.17 -8.57
N GLN A 29 17.26 -2.43 -9.02
CA GLN A 29 17.08 -3.60 -8.17
C GLN A 29 18.15 -3.67 -7.07
N THR A 30 19.43 -3.54 -7.43
CA THR A 30 20.54 -3.57 -6.48
C THR A 30 20.49 -2.41 -5.49
N LYS A 31 20.15 -1.21 -5.95
CA LYS A 31 20.00 -0.03 -5.07
C LYS A 31 18.85 -0.18 -4.09
N VAL A 32 17.70 -0.67 -4.56
CA VAL A 32 16.52 -0.90 -3.71
C VAL A 32 16.83 -1.95 -2.63
N ASP A 33 17.51 -3.03 -3.00
CA ASP A 33 17.93 -4.05 -2.05
C ASP A 33 18.85 -3.45 -0.97
N SER A 34 19.88 -2.70 -1.38
CA SER A 34 20.80 -2.05 -0.43
C SER A 34 20.09 -1.07 0.51
N ILE A 35 19.20 -0.24 0.00
CA ILE A 35 18.41 0.71 0.82
C ILE A 35 17.58 -0.05 1.86
N LEU A 36 16.88 -1.11 1.41
CA LEU A 36 16.04 -1.92 2.30
C LEU A 36 16.87 -2.63 3.38
N GLN A 37 17.99 -3.28 3.02
CA GLN A 37 18.86 -3.99 3.96
C GLN A 37 19.46 -3.05 5.00
N ASN A 38 19.91 -1.87 4.59
CA ASN A 38 20.44 -0.86 5.51
C ASN A 38 19.39 -0.46 6.56
N LYS A 39 18.15 -0.20 6.13
CA LYS A 39 17.07 0.16 7.06
C LYS A 39 16.66 -1.01 7.94
N MET A 40 16.60 -2.21 7.39
CA MET A 40 16.33 -3.42 8.18
C MET A 40 17.34 -3.60 9.30
N SER A 41 18.63 -3.40 9.00
CA SER A 41 19.70 -3.44 10.00
C SER A 41 19.53 -2.35 11.07
N GLU A 42 19.25 -1.12 10.67
CA GLU A 42 19.05 0.03 11.57
C GLU A 42 17.93 -0.20 12.60
N ILE A 43 16.80 -0.76 12.16
CA ILE A 43 15.62 -0.96 13.02
C ILE A 43 15.51 -2.37 13.61
N ASN A 44 16.50 -3.24 13.37
CA ASN A 44 16.48 -4.67 13.71
C ASN A 44 15.24 -5.37 13.17
N ALA A 45 14.92 -5.15 11.88
CA ALA A 45 13.82 -5.84 11.23
C ALA A 45 14.19 -7.29 10.91
N ILE A 46 13.19 -8.19 11.01
CA ILE A 46 13.36 -9.63 10.78
C ILE A 46 13.34 -9.93 9.27
N SER A 47 12.50 -9.21 8.53
CA SER A 47 12.34 -9.38 7.08
C SER A 47 11.88 -8.07 6.44
N GLY A 48 12.15 -7.93 5.15
CA GLY A 48 11.73 -6.78 4.36
C GLY A 48 11.38 -7.14 2.93
N GLN A 49 10.48 -6.34 2.35
CA GLN A 49 10.03 -6.46 0.97
C GLN A 49 9.85 -5.05 0.39
N ALA A 50 10.25 -4.85 -0.86
CA ALA A 50 10.04 -3.60 -1.59
C ALA A 50 9.77 -3.88 -3.06
N ILE A 51 8.74 -3.27 -3.64
CA ILE A 51 8.37 -3.42 -5.04
C ILE A 51 8.15 -2.04 -5.65
N ILE A 52 8.72 -1.83 -6.83
CA ILE A 52 8.51 -0.64 -7.66
C ILE A 52 7.82 -1.06 -8.95
N MET A 53 6.77 -0.34 -9.30
CA MET A 53 5.98 -0.56 -10.52
C MET A 53 5.75 0.76 -11.25
N ASP A 54 5.75 0.74 -12.57
CA ASP A 54 5.27 1.89 -13.35
C ASP A 54 3.72 1.87 -13.48
N MET A 55 3.14 2.97 -13.96
CA MET A 55 1.68 3.09 -14.11
C MET A 55 1.09 2.18 -15.19
N THR A 56 1.92 1.53 -16.01
CA THR A 56 1.47 0.53 -17.00
C THR A 56 1.50 -0.90 -16.44
N GLY A 57 1.95 -1.06 -15.17
CA GLY A 57 1.99 -2.34 -14.47
C GLY A 57 3.30 -3.12 -14.63
N ASN A 58 4.34 -2.52 -15.24
CA ASN A 58 5.66 -3.15 -15.34
C ASN A 58 6.43 -3.02 -14.04
N ILE A 59 6.99 -4.13 -13.56
CA ILE A 59 7.82 -4.16 -12.36
C ILE A 59 9.22 -3.66 -12.72
N LYS A 60 9.72 -2.64 -12.01
CA LYS A 60 11.05 -2.07 -12.19
C LYS A 60 12.08 -2.62 -11.21
N ALA A 61 11.63 -2.95 -9.99
CA ALA A 61 12.42 -3.67 -8.99
C ALA A 61 11.49 -4.46 -8.07
N MET A 62 11.95 -5.60 -7.56
CA MET A 62 11.19 -6.43 -6.62
C MET A 62 12.13 -7.18 -5.68
N VAL A 63 12.09 -6.81 -4.39
CA VAL A 63 12.77 -7.50 -3.30
C VAL A 63 11.69 -8.15 -2.43
N GLY A 64 11.53 -9.47 -2.57
CA GLY A 64 10.50 -10.25 -1.86
C GLY A 64 9.06 -10.00 -2.34
N ASN A 65 8.18 -10.97 -2.13
CA ASN A 65 6.73 -10.87 -2.42
C ASN A 65 5.93 -11.93 -1.63
N GLY A 66 6.28 -12.14 -0.35
CA GLY A 66 5.55 -13.06 0.53
C GLY A 66 4.21 -12.49 0.96
N LYS A 67 3.19 -13.36 1.13
CA LYS A 67 1.87 -12.95 1.64
C LYS A 67 1.96 -12.34 3.03
N LYS A 68 1.11 -11.37 3.29
CA LYS A 68 1.03 -10.62 4.54
C LYS A 68 -0.41 -10.59 5.06
N GLN A 69 -0.55 -10.45 6.37
CA GLN A 69 -1.84 -10.15 6.98
C GLN A 69 -2.35 -8.79 6.48
N PRO A 70 -3.68 -8.62 6.35
CA PRO A 70 -4.26 -7.30 6.08
C PRO A 70 -3.75 -6.29 7.10
N SER A 71 -3.42 -5.11 6.60
CA SER A 71 -2.95 -4.00 7.43
C SER A 71 -3.78 -2.75 7.20
N SER A 72 -3.46 -1.69 7.92
CA SER A 72 -4.10 -0.39 7.67
C SER A 72 -3.86 0.17 6.26
N LEU A 73 -3.01 -0.45 5.43
CA LEU A 73 -2.92 -0.14 3.99
C LEU A 73 -4.22 -0.40 3.22
N MET A 74 -5.11 -1.23 3.76
CA MET A 74 -6.44 -1.45 3.16
C MET A 74 -7.40 -0.27 3.32
N ARG A 75 -7.12 0.69 4.22
CA ARG A 75 -8.00 1.84 4.47
C ARG A 75 -8.21 2.75 3.26
N PRO A 76 -7.17 3.17 2.50
CA PRO A 76 -7.38 3.92 1.26
C PRO A 76 -8.24 3.17 0.25
N ILE A 77 -8.11 1.84 0.18
CA ILE A 77 -8.89 0.99 -0.73
C ILE A 77 -10.36 0.97 -0.29
N SER A 78 -10.62 0.74 1.00
CA SER A 78 -11.97 0.74 1.56
C SER A 78 -12.65 2.10 1.43
N LEU A 79 -11.91 3.19 1.70
CA LEU A 79 -12.42 4.54 1.51
C LEU A 79 -12.72 4.83 0.03
N HIS A 80 -11.86 4.41 -0.89
CA HIS A 80 -12.10 4.55 -2.32
C HIS A 80 -13.42 3.88 -2.75
N LYS A 81 -13.66 2.63 -2.32
CA LYS A 81 -14.94 1.94 -2.58
C LYS A 81 -16.14 2.74 -2.06
N ALA A 82 -16.02 3.33 -0.88
CA ALA A 82 -17.09 4.17 -0.32
C ALA A 82 -17.31 5.43 -1.16
N LEU A 83 -16.25 6.12 -1.58
CA LEU A 83 -16.33 7.33 -2.42
C LEU A 83 -16.93 7.04 -3.81
N GLU A 84 -16.64 5.89 -4.40
CA GLU A 84 -17.20 5.49 -5.72
C GLU A 84 -18.72 5.31 -5.72
N THR A 85 -19.34 5.09 -4.57
CA THR A 85 -20.80 5.02 -4.47
C THR A 85 -21.48 6.38 -4.68
N GLY A 86 -20.75 7.49 -4.57
CA GLY A 86 -21.29 8.85 -4.57
C GLY A 86 -22.09 9.22 -3.33
N LYS A 87 -22.24 8.30 -2.34
CA LYS A 87 -22.99 8.54 -1.11
C LYS A 87 -22.16 9.27 -0.04
N VAL A 88 -20.84 9.21 -0.15
CA VAL A 88 -19.91 9.87 0.79
C VAL A 88 -18.84 10.63 0.03
N HIS A 89 -18.36 11.73 0.64
CA HIS A 89 -17.35 12.61 0.07
C HIS A 89 -16.24 12.87 1.10
N LEU A 90 -15.05 13.21 0.67
CA LEU A 90 -13.92 13.50 1.58
C LEU A 90 -14.17 14.66 2.53
N SER A 91 -15.09 15.58 2.18
CA SER A 91 -15.53 16.70 3.02
C SER A 91 -16.53 16.30 4.11
N ASP A 92 -17.15 15.13 4.00
CA ASP A 92 -18.15 14.69 4.98
C ASP A 92 -17.50 14.49 6.33
N THR A 93 -18.22 14.95 7.36
CA THR A 93 -17.76 14.86 8.75
C THR A 93 -18.35 13.63 9.42
N VAL A 94 -17.50 12.87 10.08
CA VAL A 94 -17.87 11.74 10.93
C VAL A 94 -17.38 11.99 12.34
N ASP A 95 -18.14 11.50 13.33
CA ASP A 95 -17.73 11.52 14.72
C ASP A 95 -16.97 10.23 15.04
N THR A 96 -15.70 10.34 15.39
CA THR A 96 -14.88 9.19 15.81
C THR A 96 -14.96 8.95 17.32
N GLU A 97 -15.86 9.68 17.99
CA GLU A 97 -16.10 9.58 19.41
C GLU A 97 -14.80 9.79 20.22
N GLU A 98 -14.64 9.11 21.32
CA GLU A 98 -13.39 9.11 22.12
C GLU A 98 -12.36 8.11 21.59
N GLY A 99 -12.41 7.77 20.29
CA GLY A 99 -11.50 6.83 19.65
C GLY A 99 -11.88 5.36 19.84
N ILE A 100 -13.09 5.08 20.30
CA ILE A 100 -13.69 3.74 20.37
C ILE A 100 -15.14 3.86 19.88
N ALA A 101 -15.51 3.05 18.88
CA ALA A 101 -16.87 3.02 18.35
C ALA A 101 -17.32 1.58 18.10
N ILE A 102 -18.63 1.33 18.21
CA ILE A 102 -19.24 0.05 17.82
C ILE A 102 -19.88 0.26 16.43
N ILE A 103 -19.38 -0.45 15.44
CA ILE A 103 -19.84 -0.35 14.04
C ILE A 103 -20.15 -1.76 13.54
N ASN A 104 -21.40 -1.98 13.12
CA ASN A 104 -21.91 -3.30 12.68
C ASN A 104 -21.72 -4.43 13.72
N GLY A 105 -21.71 -4.10 15.01
CA GLY A 105 -21.48 -5.06 16.11
C GLY A 105 -20.02 -5.23 16.52
N ASP A 106 -19.07 -4.73 15.74
CA ASP A 106 -17.64 -4.81 16.04
C ASP A 106 -17.14 -3.58 16.78
N THR A 107 -16.29 -3.79 17.80
CA THR A 107 -15.61 -2.70 18.50
C THR A 107 -14.37 -2.27 17.74
N ILE A 108 -14.40 -1.08 17.16
CA ILE A 108 -13.29 -0.49 16.41
C ILE A 108 -12.59 0.56 17.27
N LYS A 109 -11.26 0.55 17.27
CA LYS A 109 -10.45 1.51 18.03
C LYS A 109 -9.48 2.26 17.11
N ASP A 110 -9.39 3.57 17.32
CA ASP A 110 -8.32 4.39 16.75
C ASP A 110 -7.05 4.27 17.60
N HIS A 111 -5.90 4.50 17.00
CA HIS A 111 -4.62 4.33 17.71
C HIS A 111 -4.41 5.31 18.89
N ASN A 112 -5.17 6.42 18.91
CA ASN A 112 -5.13 7.44 19.96
C ASN A 112 -6.31 7.36 20.96
N TRP A 113 -7.06 6.25 20.98
CA TRP A 113 -8.22 6.07 21.87
C TRP A 113 -7.92 6.41 23.32
N HIS A 114 -6.69 6.10 23.79
CA HIS A 114 -6.25 6.39 25.16
C HIS A 114 -5.94 7.89 25.42
N ARG A 115 -6.06 8.74 24.38
CA ARG A 115 -5.89 10.20 24.43
C ARG A 115 -7.19 10.95 24.10
N GLY A 116 -8.34 10.27 24.09
CA GLY A 116 -9.65 10.86 23.82
C GLY A 116 -10.07 10.88 22.34
N GLY A 117 -9.39 10.09 21.47
CA GLY A 117 -9.80 9.97 20.06
C GLY A 117 -9.56 11.25 19.24
N TYR A 118 -10.31 11.39 18.14
CA TYR A 118 -10.24 12.54 17.23
C TYR A 118 -11.52 13.38 17.23
N GLY A 119 -12.62 12.86 17.85
CA GLY A 119 -13.92 13.53 17.81
C GLY A 119 -14.48 13.65 16.40
N LYS A 120 -15.03 14.84 16.09
CA LYS A 120 -15.60 15.13 14.77
C LYS A 120 -14.53 15.58 13.79
N ILE A 121 -14.31 14.80 12.72
CA ILE A 121 -13.32 15.06 11.67
C ILE A 121 -13.91 14.76 10.30
N THR A 122 -13.37 15.40 9.26
CA THR A 122 -13.71 15.03 7.88
C THR A 122 -13.11 13.68 7.49
N LEU A 123 -13.68 13.00 6.48
CA LEU A 123 -13.12 11.74 5.98
C LEU A 123 -11.68 11.92 5.46
N LYS A 124 -11.37 13.10 4.87
CA LYS A 124 -10.00 13.46 4.49
C LYS A 124 -9.05 13.51 5.68
N GLN A 125 -9.46 14.16 6.76
CA GLN A 125 -8.69 14.19 8.02
C GLN A 125 -8.59 12.80 8.65
N GLY A 126 -9.68 12.01 8.62
CA GLY A 126 -9.72 10.64 9.10
C GLY A 126 -8.68 9.75 8.40
N LEU A 127 -8.53 9.87 7.07
CA LEU A 127 -7.46 9.18 6.36
C LEU A 127 -6.08 9.72 6.78
N ALA A 128 -5.93 11.05 6.88
CA ALA A 128 -4.64 11.68 7.23
C ALA A 128 -4.12 11.30 8.63
N CYS A 129 -5.01 11.11 9.60
CA CYS A 129 -4.66 10.62 10.93
C CYS A 129 -4.75 9.09 11.08
N ASN A 130 -4.99 8.38 9.99
CA ASN A 130 -5.10 6.93 9.93
C ASN A 130 -6.20 6.36 10.88
N SER A 131 -7.35 7.05 10.96
CA SER A 131 -8.49 6.63 11.77
C SER A 131 -9.17 5.39 11.19
N SER A 132 -9.26 4.33 11.99
CA SER A 132 -10.04 3.13 11.67
C SER A 132 -11.53 3.44 11.66
N ILE A 133 -11.97 4.24 12.65
CA ILE A 133 -13.39 4.57 12.87
C ILE A 133 -13.92 5.43 11.73
N ALA A 134 -13.14 6.44 11.28
CA ALA A 134 -13.57 7.30 10.19
C ALA A 134 -13.80 6.49 8.89
N VAL A 135 -12.88 5.57 8.55
CA VAL A 135 -13.02 4.72 7.36
C VAL A 135 -14.16 3.72 7.52
N ALA A 136 -14.32 3.10 8.70
CA ALA A 136 -15.43 2.17 8.95
C ALA A 136 -16.80 2.86 8.87
N LYS A 137 -16.93 4.08 9.42
CA LYS A 137 -18.16 4.89 9.28
C LYS A 137 -18.42 5.27 7.82
N ALA A 138 -17.39 5.61 7.05
CA ALA A 138 -17.53 5.90 5.62
C ALA A 138 -18.05 4.67 4.84
N THR A 139 -17.48 3.47 5.08
CA THR A 139 -17.95 2.25 4.43
C THR A 139 -19.37 1.89 4.84
N GLN A 140 -19.73 2.05 6.12
CA GLN A 140 -21.08 1.85 6.62
C GLN A 140 -22.10 2.80 5.95
N MET A 141 -21.79 4.11 5.89
CA MET A 141 -22.64 5.12 5.24
C MET A 141 -22.81 4.84 3.75
N ALA A 142 -21.79 4.35 3.10
CA ALA A 142 -21.81 3.97 1.69
C ALA A 142 -22.54 2.65 1.44
N GLY A 143 -22.70 1.79 2.46
CA GLY A 143 -23.27 0.44 2.33
C GLY A 143 -22.33 -0.52 1.61
N VAL A 144 -21.01 -0.38 1.82
CA VAL A 144 -19.97 -1.26 1.26
C VAL A 144 -19.21 -1.97 2.36
N GLU A 145 -18.75 -3.19 2.09
CA GLU A 145 -17.89 -3.93 3.00
C GLU A 145 -16.43 -3.50 2.88
N ALA A 146 -15.75 -3.43 4.00
CA ALA A 146 -14.29 -3.26 4.02
C ALA A 146 -13.62 -4.48 3.38
N ILE A 147 -12.45 -4.26 2.77
CA ILE A 147 -11.67 -5.35 2.22
C ILE A 147 -10.78 -5.91 3.32
N ASP A 148 -10.93 -7.20 3.62
CA ASP A 148 -10.15 -7.94 4.60
C ASP A 148 -9.67 -9.27 3.98
N SER A 149 -8.55 -9.25 3.29
CA SER A 149 -7.98 -10.43 2.66
C SER A 149 -6.45 -10.41 2.69
N LEU A 150 -5.86 -11.62 2.80
CA LEU A 150 -4.42 -11.81 2.67
C LEU A 150 -3.98 -11.47 1.24
N VAL A 151 -3.05 -10.53 1.12
CA VAL A 151 -2.51 -10.10 -0.17
C VAL A 151 -0.98 -10.10 -0.15
N THR A 152 -0.37 -10.33 -1.30
CA THR A 152 1.06 -10.05 -1.48
C THR A 152 1.29 -8.55 -1.67
N PRO A 153 2.51 -8.02 -1.41
CA PRO A 153 2.85 -6.65 -1.73
C PRO A 153 2.58 -6.28 -3.19
N LEU A 154 2.81 -7.21 -4.12
CA LEU A 154 2.54 -6.99 -5.54
C LEU A 154 1.04 -6.84 -5.82
N GLU A 155 0.19 -7.68 -5.22
CA GLU A 155 -1.26 -7.57 -5.36
C GLU A 155 -1.77 -6.26 -4.76
N MET A 156 -1.26 -5.88 -3.58
CA MET A 156 -1.57 -4.59 -2.95
C MET A 156 -1.17 -3.41 -3.83
N LEU A 157 0.03 -3.45 -4.44
CA LEU A 157 0.50 -2.37 -5.31
C LEU A 157 -0.32 -2.25 -6.59
N LYS A 158 -0.73 -3.38 -7.19
CA LYS A 158 -1.65 -3.39 -8.34
C LYS A 158 -3.01 -2.79 -7.99
N LEU A 159 -3.56 -3.18 -6.83
CA LEU A 159 -4.82 -2.65 -6.34
C LEU A 159 -4.71 -1.15 -6.06
N PHE A 160 -3.63 -0.70 -5.43
CA PHE A 160 -3.35 0.71 -5.20
C PHE A 160 -3.27 1.51 -6.52
N ASN A 161 -2.57 0.98 -7.54
CA ASN A 161 -2.50 1.62 -8.86
C ASN A 161 -3.87 1.78 -9.54
N SER A 162 -4.83 0.91 -9.25
CA SER A 162 -6.18 1.03 -9.80
C SER A 162 -6.95 2.19 -9.17
N ILE A 163 -6.76 2.45 -7.87
CA ILE A 163 -7.52 3.46 -7.13
C ILE A 163 -6.94 4.87 -7.22
N ILE A 164 -5.64 5.05 -7.45
CA ILE A 164 -5.00 6.37 -7.59
C ILE A 164 -5.36 7.10 -8.90
N LYS A 165 -6.24 6.55 -9.71
CA LYS A 165 -6.88 7.26 -10.83
C LYS A 165 -7.96 8.24 -10.35
N ASN A 166 -8.45 8.07 -9.13
CA ASN A 166 -9.47 8.93 -8.51
C ASN A 166 -8.80 10.19 -7.91
N ASP A 167 -9.17 11.35 -8.44
CA ASP A 167 -8.55 12.64 -8.03
C ASP A 167 -8.82 13.02 -6.58
N SER A 168 -10.02 12.68 -6.06
CA SER A 168 -10.33 12.90 -4.65
C SER A 168 -9.39 12.11 -3.75
N LEU A 169 -9.18 10.82 -4.06
CA LEU A 169 -8.28 9.98 -3.30
C LEU A 169 -6.82 10.47 -3.40
N LYS A 170 -6.36 10.88 -4.59
CA LYS A 170 -5.03 11.49 -4.76
C LYS A 170 -4.84 12.69 -3.83
N SER A 171 -5.85 13.57 -3.75
CA SER A 171 -5.84 14.72 -2.84
C SER A 171 -5.69 14.29 -1.36
N ALA A 172 -6.37 13.22 -0.95
CA ALA A 172 -6.27 12.71 0.41
C ALA A 172 -4.92 12.07 0.71
N LEU A 173 -4.35 11.31 -0.25
CA LEU A 173 -3.03 10.69 -0.12
C LEU A 173 -1.88 11.73 -0.11
N ARG A 174 -2.01 12.84 -0.84
CA ARG A 174 -1.09 13.98 -0.74
C ARG A 174 -1.20 14.65 0.63
N TYR A 175 -2.42 14.91 1.10
CA TYR A 175 -2.68 15.49 2.40
C TYR A 175 -2.12 14.62 3.55
N TYR A 176 -2.14 13.28 3.39
CA TYR A 176 -1.49 12.37 4.34
C TYR A 176 0.02 12.63 4.49
N ILE A 177 0.71 12.99 3.40
CA ILE A 177 2.14 13.35 3.42
C ILE A 177 2.36 14.74 4.00
N THR A 178 1.60 15.75 3.57
CA THR A 178 1.84 17.14 3.95
C THR A 178 1.41 17.47 5.38
N ASP A 179 0.27 16.96 5.80
CA ASP A 179 -0.41 17.34 7.04
C ASP A 179 -0.66 16.16 8.00
N GLY A 180 -0.57 14.91 7.48
CA GLY A 180 -0.87 13.69 8.22
C GLY A 180 0.36 13.00 8.81
N LEU A 181 0.22 11.68 8.96
CA LEU A 181 1.24 10.82 9.57
C LEU A 181 2.35 10.38 8.59
N GLY A 182 2.31 10.83 7.34
CA GLY A 182 3.22 10.42 6.28
C GLY A 182 4.43 11.33 6.07
N LYS A 183 4.63 12.37 6.88
CA LYS A 183 5.67 13.41 6.68
C LYS A 183 7.09 12.87 6.46
N GLN A 184 7.45 11.76 7.09
CA GLN A 184 8.77 11.14 6.94
C GLN A 184 9.02 10.51 5.55
N ALA A 185 7.96 10.31 4.77
CA ALA A 185 8.06 9.82 3.40
C ALA A 185 8.20 10.95 2.37
N SER A 186 8.13 12.23 2.80
CA SER A 186 8.28 13.36 1.88
C SER A 186 9.68 13.44 1.31
N SER A 187 9.80 13.78 0.03
CA SER A 187 11.06 14.01 -0.67
C SER A 187 11.21 15.50 -1.00
N ASP A 188 12.44 16.01 -0.89
CA ASP A 188 12.77 17.38 -1.32
C ASP A 188 12.99 17.49 -2.83
N LYS A 189 13.06 16.35 -3.54
CA LYS A 189 13.35 16.28 -4.98
C LYS A 189 12.09 16.23 -5.84
N VAL A 190 11.03 15.63 -5.33
CA VAL A 190 9.77 15.44 -6.04
C VAL A 190 8.61 15.29 -5.06
N GLU A 191 7.46 15.88 -5.38
CA GLU A 191 6.27 15.66 -4.57
C GLU A 191 5.81 14.20 -4.63
N VAL A 192 5.47 13.68 -3.47
CA VAL A 192 5.00 12.30 -3.30
C VAL A 192 3.61 12.26 -2.68
N ALA A 193 2.92 11.15 -2.86
CA ALA A 193 1.68 10.85 -2.18
C ALA A 193 1.69 9.38 -1.73
N GLY A 194 1.04 9.08 -0.62
CA GLY A 194 1.06 7.71 -0.13
C GLY A 194 0.35 7.53 1.21
N PHE A 195 0.50 6.34 1.78
CA PHE A 195 -0.15 5.96 3.01
C PHE A 195 0.68 4.92 3.77
N SER A 196 0.69 4.98 5.10
CA SER A 196 1.38 4.00 5.92
C SER A 196 0.43 2.98 6.55
N GLY A 197 0.93 1.77 6.74
CA GLY A 197 0.25 0.69 7.41
C GLY A 197 1.02 0.13 8.60
N ARG A 198 0.26 -0.46 9.53
CA ARG A 198 0.78 -1.30 10.59
C ARG A 198 -0.24 -2.40 10.89
N SER A 199 0.25 -3.63 11.06
CA SER A 199 -0.53 -4.74 11.63
C SER A 199 0.30 -5.46 12.69
N THR A 200 -0.39 -6.11 13.63
CA THR A 200 0.24 -7.07 14.54
C THR A 200 0.20 -8.43 13.87
N ILE A 201 1.36 -9.07 13.71
CA ILE A 201 1.49 -10.37 13.01
C ILE A 201 1.30 -11.51 13.99
N SER A 202 1.98 -11.45 15.14
CA SER A 202 1.90 -12.46 16.18
C SER A 202 2.00 -11.82 17.55
N VAL A 203 1.29 -12.43 18.52
CA VAL A 203 1.43 -12.14 19.94
C VAL A 203 1.72 -13.47 20.60
N ASP A 204 3.01 -13.78 20.80
CA ASP A 204 3.40 -14.89 21.65
C ASP A 204 3.48 -14.36 23.09
N ASN A 205 2.87 -15.09 24.05
CA ASN A 205 2.87 -14.71 25.47
C ASN A 205 4.26 -14.67 26.12
N SER A 206 5.26 -15.27 25.48
CA SER A 206 6.66 -15.34 25.95
C SER A 206 7.59 -14.32 25.28
N GLU A 207 7.19 -13.66 24.18
CA GLU A 207 8.04 -12.77 23.39
C GLU A 207 7.37 -11.42 23.12
N LYS A 208 8.18 -10.46 22.66
CA LYS A 208 7.66 -9.17 22.19
C LYS A 208 6.82 -9.39 20.92
N PRO A 209 5.64 -8.73 20.82
CA PRO A 209 4.80 -8.81 19.64
C PRO A 209 5.57 -8.50 18.34
N GLU A 210 5.27 -9.21 17.27
CA GLU A 210 5.78 -8.92 15.94
C GLU A 210 4.81 -8.02 15.17
N TYR A 211 5.34 -7.02 14.51
CA TYR A 211 4.60 -6.03 13.74
C TYR A 211 5.08 -5.99 12.28
N ALA A 212 4.13 -5.93 11.35
CA ALA A 212 4.38 -5.39 10.02
C ALA A 212 4.31 -3.87 10.08
N VAL A 213 5.32 -3.20 9.51
CA VAL A 213 5.37 -1.75 9.28
C VAL A 213 5.49 -1.52 7.78
N GLU A 214 4.57 -0.74 7.21
CA GLU A 214 4.38 -0.68 5.78
C GLU A 214 4.18 0.75 5.29
N PHE A 215 4.55 0.99 4.04
CA PHE A 215 4.27 2.23 3.34
C PHE A 215 4.00 1.93 1.86
N ILE A 216 2.95 2.53 1.31
CA ILE A 216 2.63 2.49 -0.10
C ILE A 216 2.46 3.91 -0.61
N GLY A 217 2.99 4.21 -1.79
CA GLY A 217 2.91 5.54 -2.35
C GLY A 217 3.29 5.60 -3.81
N TYR A 218 3.23 6.79 -4.38
CA TYR A 218 3.57 7.04 -5.77
C TYR A 218 4.21 8.42 -5.94
N PHE A 219 4.91 8.59 -7.05
CA PHE A 219 5.51 9.85 -7.45
C PHE A 219 5.66 9.96 -8.98
N PRO A 220 5.73 11.21 -9.55
CA PRO A 220 5.35 12.47 -8.92
C PRO A 220 3.88 12.47 -8.47
N ALA A 221 3.53 13.25 -7.43
CA ALA A 221 2.17 13.26 -6.87
C ALA A 221 1.13 13.83 -7.84
N ASN A 222 1.53 14.75 -8.72
CA ASN A 222 0.63 15.36 -9.71
C ASN A 222 0.36 14.43 -10.89
N GLU A 223 1.43 13.81 -11.42
CA GLU A 223 1.38 12.94 -12.58
C GLU A 223 2.13 11.64 -12.25
N PRO A 224 1.46 10.65 -11.66
CA PRO A 224 2.09 9.42 -11.20
C PRO A 224 2.83 8.69 -12.33
N LYS A 225 4.11 8.40 -12.13
CA LYS A 225 4.93 7.59 -13.04
C LYS A 225 5.30 6.25 -12.42
N TYR A 226 5.53 6.24 -11.11
CA TYR A 226 5.93 5.06 -10.37
C TYR A 226 5.15 4.95 -9.06
N SER A 227 4.84 3.74 -8.69
CA SER A 227 4.34 3.38 -7.36
C SER A 227 5.30 2.44 -6.67
N ILE A 228 5.36 2.54 -5.35
CA ILE A 228 6.27 1.78 -4.49
C ILE A 228 5.50 1.27 -3.29
N ILE A 229 5.73 0.01 -2.92
CA ILE A 229 5.34 -0.54 -1.63
C ILE A 229 6.57 -1.02 -0.90
N VAL A 230 6.66 -0.71 0.38
CA VAL A 230 7.67 -1.19 1.32
C VAL A 230 6.96 -1.85 2.49
N SER A 231 7.39 -3.04 2.89
CA SER A 231 6.85 -3.76 4.03
C SER A 231 7.99 -4.43 4.79
N MET A 232 8.09 -4.20 6.09
CA MET A 232 9.10 -4.81 6.96
C MET A 232 8.44 -5.40 8.20
N ASN A 233 8.95 -6.53 8.68
CA ASN A 233 8.55 -7.13 9.95
C ASN A 233 9.58 -6.85 11.02
N LYS A 234 9.13 -6.48 12.23
CA LYS A 234 10.00 -6.28 13.38
C LYS A 234 9.36 -6.70 14.69
N LYS A 235 10.18 -7.12 15.68
CA LYS A 235 9.74 -7.39 17.04
C LYS A 235 9.70 -6.13 17.88
N GLY A 236 8.66 -6.00 18.70
CA GLY A 236 8.51 -4.96 19.72
C GLY A 236 8.29 -3.55 19.17
N LEU A 237 8.09 -2.63 20.10
CA LEU A 237 7.93 -1.20 19.82
C LEU A 237 9.30 -0.47 19.88
N PRO A 238 9.45 0.71 19.24
CA PRO A 238 8.45 1.36 18.38
C PRO A 238 8.23 0.61 17.06
N ALA A 239 7.00 0.67 16.52
CA ALA A 239 6.63 0.11 15.24
C ALA A 239 5.74 1.12 14.49
N SER A 240 6.27 1.79 13.50
CA SER A 240 5.60 2.84 12.73
C SER A 240 5.88 2.69 11.24
N GLY A 241 4.81 2.48 10.46
CA GLY A 241 4.91 2.42 9.01
C GLY A 241 5.45 3.72 8.42
N GLY A 242 4.91 4.88 8.87
CA GLY A 242 5.34 6.19 8.38
C GLY A 242 6.81 6.50 8.66
N LEU A 243 7.30 6.21 9.88
CA LEU A 243 8.68 6.49 10.26
C LEU A 243 9.69 5.50 9.65
N MET A 244 9.34 4.22 9.55
CA MET A 244 10.27 3.16 9.16
C MET A 244 10.17 2.84 7.67
N ALA A 245 9.02 2.34 7.22
CA ALA A 245 8.82 2.03 5.80
C ALA A 245 8.72 3.29 4.95
N GLY A 246 8.17 4.39 5.50
CA GLY A 246 8.13 5.69 4.82
C GLY A 246 9.51 6.27 4.55
N SER A 247 10.50 6.08 5.44
CA SER A 247 11.88 6.52 5.16
C SER A 247 12.53 5.70 4.04
N VAL A 248 12.30 4.38 3.98
CA VAL A 248 12.76 3.55 2.85
C VAL A 248 12.12 4.00 1.54
N PHE A 249 10.80 4.27 1.56
CA PHE A 249 10.10 4.82 0.41
C PHE A 249 10.75 6.12 -0.07
N LYS A 250 11.01 7.07 0.85
CA LYS A 250 11.70 8.34 0.54
C LYS A 250 13.06 8.09 -0.10
N ASP A 251 13.89 7.24 0.49
CA ASP A 251 15.24 6.97 -0.01
C ASP A 251 15.21 6.35 -1.42
N ILE A 252 14.24 5.48 -1.71
CA ILE A 252 14.02 4.93 -3.06
C ILE A 252 13.59 6.04 -4.03
N VAL A 253 12.62 6.89 -3.64
CA VAL A 253 12.19 8.04 -4.45
C VAL A 253 13.35 8.97 -4.75
N ASP A 254 14.13 9.34 -3.74
CA ASP A 254 15.30 10.22 -3.88
C ASP A 254 16.38 9.63 -4.80
N CYS A 255 16.57 8.31 -4.74
CA CYS A 255 17.47 7.58 -5.63
C CYS A 255 16.98 7.60 -7.09
N MET A 256 15.67 7.51 -7.32
CA MET A 256 15.08 7.52 -8.67
C MET A 256 14.96 8.93 -9.25
N ALA A 257 14.68 9.93 -8.43
CA ALA A 257 14.55 11.34 -8.84
C ALA A 257 15.89 12.03 -9.12
N ALA A 258 17.03 11.43 -8.73
CA ALA A 258 18.37 11.94 -8.99
C ALA A 258 18.89 11.62 -10.40
N LYS A 259 18.11 10.93 -11.22
CA LYS A 259 18.40 10.64 -12.63
C LYS A 259 17.74 11.69 -13.52
#